data_965995817b371d7270aa16972a163d83
#
_entry.id   965995817b371d7270aa16972a163d83
#
_cell.length_a   1.000
_cell.length_b   1.000
_cell.length_c   1.000
_cell.angle_alpha   90.00
_cell.angle_beta   90.00
_cell.angle_gamma   90.00
#
_symmetry.space_group_name_H-M   'P 1'
#
loop_
_entity.id
_entity.type
_entity.pdbx_description
1 polymer ?
#
loop_
_entity_poly.entity_id
_entity_poly.type
_entity_poly.pdbx_seq_one_letter_code
_entity_poly.pdbx_strand_id
1 'polypeptide(L)'
;MSQSSYPPGQSTRDLLYLFPHVEDDTMDAILSHTLSGADLYKLDSRRILESQWDMVDGALEDTPIPLRAAPLATEVYKTLDALLVPLNAYFSILTLHGLACGQPTMLPYYFFRYSSHLVKITSQYEWPAVLAYHLAFYLRRCKEMRTGDYAGWGKVDVDLMEQYLVPHQKNAKSRKNGWK
;
A
#
# COMPACT_ATOMS: atom_id res chain seq x y z
N MET A 1 -29.23 -14.30 16.80
CA MET A 1 -27.79 -14.05 16.63
C MET A 1 -27.25 -15.19 15.79
N SER A 2 -27.22 -15.03 14.46
CA SER A 2 -26.69 -16.05 13.55
C SER A 2 -25.21 -15.82 13.38
N GLN A 3 -24.39 -16.70 13.94
CA GLN A 3 -22.95 -16.75 13.63
C GLN A 3 -22.83 -17.24 12.18
N SER A 4 -22.38 -16.36 11.30
CA SER A 4 -21.95 -16.73 9.97
C SER A 4 -20.64 -17.49 10.10
N SER A 5 -20.71 -18.82 10.10
CA SER A 5 -19.55 -19.69 10.14
C SER A 5 -19.06 -19.94 8.72
N TYR A 6 -18.30 -18.98 8.15
CA TYR A 6 -17.42 -19.30 7.05
C TYR A 6 -16.16 -19.99 7.61
N PRO A 7 -15.75 -21.14 7.08
CA PRO A 7 -14.51 -21.78 7.49
C PRO A 7 -13.32 -20.86 7.10
N PRO A 8 -12.31 -20.68 7.97
CA PRO A 8 -11.22 -19.71 7.77
C PRO A 8 -10.39 -19.89 6.49
N GLY A 9 -10.43 -21.05 5.84
CA GLY A 9 -9.75 -21.29 4.57
C GLY A 9 -10.51 -20.86 3.31
N GLN A 10 -11.81 -20.56 3.40
CA GLN A 10 -12.61 -20.19 2.24
C GLN A 10 -12.42 -18.71 1.90
N SER A 11 -12.30 -17.84 2.88
CA SER A 11 -12.07 -16.40 2.70
C SER A 11 -10.76 -16.08 1.96
N THR A 12 -9.67 -16.81 2.24
CA THR A 12 -8.38 -16.58 1.56
C THR A 12 -8.43 -17.02 0.10
N ARG A 13 -9.11 -18.16 -0.21
CA ARG A 13 -9.27 -18.62 -1.59
C ARG A 13 -10.10 -17.66 -2.43
N ASP A 14 -11.15 -17.06 -1.86
CA ASP A 14 -11.96 -16.07 -2.54
C ASP A 14 -11.15 -14.80 -2.83
N LEU A 15 -10.27 -14.38 -1.92
CA LEU A 15 -9.38 -13.25 -2.14
C LEU A 15 -8.36 -13.54 -3.25
N LEU A 16 -7.74 -14.71 -3.29
CA LEU A 16 -6.81 -15.09 -4.36
C LEU A 16 -7.50 -15.15 -5.72
N TYR A 17 -8.76 -15.53 -5.77
CA TYR A 17 -9.55 -15.46 -7.00
C TYR A 17 -9.79 -14.02 -7.48
N LEU A 18 -10.03 -13.08 -6.55
CA LEU A 18 -10.23 -11.66 -6.87
C LEU A 18 -8.92 -10.92 -7.18
N PHE A 19 -7.82 -11.40 -6.61
CA PHE A 19 -6.47 -10.83 -6.79
C PHE A 19 -5.49 -11.90 -7.28
N PRO A 20 -5.71 -12.45 -8.49
CA PRO A 20 -4.95 -13.61 -8.99
C PRO A 20 -3.46 -13.32 -9.25
N HIS A 21 -3.10 -12.05 -9.20
CA HIS A 21 -1.73 -11.57 -9.37
C HIS A 21 -0.96 -11.47 -8.03
N VAL A 22 -1.63 -11.67 -6.90
CA VAL A 22 -0.98 -11.60 -5.59
C VAL A 22 -0.54 -13.00 -5.18
N GLU A 23 0.75 -13.15 -4.88
CA GLU A 23 1.31 -14.41 -4.39
C GLU A 23 0.75 -14.78 -3.02
N ASP A 24 0.63 -16.08 -2.73
CA ASP A 24 0.08 -16.61 -1.48
C ASP A 24 0.81 -16.06 -0.25
N ASP A 25 2.16 -16.04 -0.26
CA ASP A 25 2.97 -15.51 0.83
C ASP A 25 2.71 -14.01 1.06
N THR A 26 2.48 -13.27 -0.02
CA THR A 26 2.14 -11.84 0.07
C THR A 26 0.73 -11.66 0.63
N MET A 27 -0.23 -12.48 0.22
CA MET A 27 -1.58 -12.47 0.79
C MET A 27 -1.56 -12.75 2.29
N ASP A 28 -0.84 -13.78 2.72
CA ASP A 28 -0.68 -14.12 4.13
C ASP A 28 -0.02 -12.98 4.93
N ALA A 29 0.98 -12.33 4.35
CA ALA A 29 1.62 -11.16 4.96
C ALA A 29 0.67 -9.97 5.11
N ILE A 30 -0.28 -9.76 4.17
CA ILE A 30 -1.32 -8.74 4.27
C ILE A 30 -2.27 -9.08 5.43
N LEU A 31 -2.81 -10.30 5.45
CA LEU A 31 -3.80 -10.71 6.41
C LEU A 31 -3.26 -10.77 7.85
N SER A 32 -1.97 -11.07 8.00
CA SER A 32 -1.26 -11.04 9.29
C SER A 32 -0.71 -9.66 9.67
N HIS A 33 -0.92 -8.63 8.82
CA HIS A 33 -0.41 -7.27 8.98
C HIS A 33 1.13 -7.20 9.11
N THR A 34 1.83 -8.08 8.39
CA THR A 34 3.30 -8.16 8.39
C THR A 34 3.94 -7.65 7.11
N LEU A 35 3.15 -7.42 6.04
CA LEU A 35 3.66 -6.86 4.80
C LEU A 35 4.32 -5.50 5.07
N SER A 36 5.53 -5.32 4.55
CA SER A 36 6.24 -4.04 4.64
C SER A 36 5.61 -3.01 3.69
N GLY A 37 5.56 -1.73 4.10
CA GLY A 37 5.15 -0.64 3.19
C GLY A 37 6.04 -0.52 1.96
N ALA A 38 7.31 -0.92 2.06
CA ALA A 38 8.23 -0.98 0.92
C ALA A 38 7.84 -2.08 -0.09
N ASP A 39 7.15 -3.14 0.35
CA ASP A 39 6.77 -4.29 -0.46
C ASP A 39 5.37 -4.19 -1.08
N LEU A 40 4.64 -3.09 -0.83
CA LEU A 40 3.32 -2.89 -1.42
C LEU A 40 3.33 -2.99 -2.96
N TYR A 41 4.46 -2.69 -3.62
CA TYR A 41 4.59 -2.80 -5.07
C TYR A 41 4.26 -4.18 -5.62
N LYS A 42 4.36 -5.23 -4.80
CA LYS A 42 3.95 -6.61 -5.16
C LYS A 42 2.45 -6.73 -5.48
N LEU A 43 1.67 -5.72 -5.09
CA LEU A 43 0.23 -5.63 -5.36
C LEU A 43 -0.10 -4.82 -6.62
N ASP A 44 0.90 -4.27 -7.30
CA ASP A 44 0.68 -3.50 -8.53
C ASP A 44 0.56 -4.42 -9.75
N SER A 45 -0.67 -4.68 -10.17
CA SER A 45 -0.97 -5.53 -11.33
C SER A 45 -0.33 -5.05 -12.64
N ARG A 46 -0.01 -3.78 -12.77
CA ARG A 46 0.65 -3.22 -13.97
C ARG A 46 2.06 -3.78 -14.14
N ARG A 47 2.77 -4.03 -13.05
CA ARG A 47 4.15 -4.57 -13.06
C ARG A 47 4.23 -6.02 -13.53
N ILE A 48 3.16 -6.78 -13.35
CA ILE A 48 3.09 -8.17 -13.80
C ILE A 48 2.99 -8.21 -15.32
N LEU A 49 2.22 -7.29 -15.89
CA LEU A 49 2.15 -7.16 -17.35
C LEU A 49 3.53 -6.81 -17.92
N GLU A 50 4.27 -5.90 -17.30
CA GLU A 50 5.63 -5.55 -17.72
C GLU A 50 6.57 -6.77 -17.65
N SER A 51 6.56 -7.53 -16.56
CA SER A 51 7.41 -8.73 -16.43
C SER A 51 7.05 -9.85 -17.40
N GLN A 52 5.78 -9.98 -17.80
CA GLN A 52 5.34 -10.94 -18.82
C GLN A 52 5.84 -10.54 -20.23
N TRP A 53 5.87 -9.25 -20.55
CA TRP A 53 6.42 -8.77 -21.81
C TRP A 53 7.94 -8.98 -21.90
N ASP A 54 8.67 -8.73 -20.81
CA ASP A 54 10.11 -8.98 -20.73
C ASP A 54 10.47 -10.47 -20.89
N MET A 55 9.61 -11.38 -20.43
CA MET A 55 9.80 -12.84 -20.63
C MET A 55 9.57 -13.28 -22.07
N VAL A 56 8.71 -12.61 -22.81
CA VAL A 56 8.43 -12.96 -24.23
C VAL A 56 9.58 -12.50 -25.13
N ASP A 57 10.23 -11.38 -24.82
CA ASP A 57 11.36 -10.85 -25.58
C ASP A 57 12.71 -11.51 -25.21
N GLY A 58 12.83 -12.07 -23.99
CA GLY A 58 14.06 -12.64 -23.44
C GLY A 58 14.24 -14.16 -23.61
N ALA A 59 13.41 -14.86 -24.39
CA ALA A 59 13.37 -16.34 -24.44
C ALA A 59 14.57 -17.01 -25.16
N LEU A 60 15.73 -16.36 -25.31
CA LEU A 60 16.89 -16.88 -26.03
C LEU A 60 18.23 -16.84 -25.26
N GLU A 61 18.27 -16.52 -23.99
CA GLU A 61 19.53 -16.60 -23.23
C GLU A 61 19.37 -17.38 -21.93
N ASP A 62 20.05 -18.52 -21.89
CA ASP A 62 20.18 -19.45 -20.75
C ASP A 62 21.13 -18.84 -19.69
N THR A 63 20.84 -17.63 -19.22
CA THR A 63 21.59 -16.95 -18.16
C THR A 63 20.88 -17.17 -16.83
N PRO A 64 21.61 -17.61 -15.77
CA PRO A 64 21.01 -17.78 -14.45
C PRO A 64 20.43 -16.45 -13.98
N ILE A 65 19.12 -16.44 -13.63
CA ILE A 65 18.43 -15.26 -13.11
C ILE A 65 19.18 -14.80 -11.86
N PRO A 66 19.86 -13.63 -11.86
CA PRO A 66 20.56 -13.16 -10.68
C PRO A 66 19.53 -12.94 -9.57
N LEU A 67 19.86 -13.37 -8.35
CA LEU A 67 19.06 -13.11 -7.16
C LEU A 67 18.95 -11.59 -6.98
N ARG A 68 17.88 -11.01 -7.53
CA ARG A 68 17.72 -9.55 -7.58
C ARG A 68 17.40 -9.07 -6.17
N ALA A 69 18.28 -8.23 -5.60
CA ALA A 69 18.02 -7.59 -4.32
C ALA A 69 16.67 -6.83 -4.40
N ALA A 70 15.90 -6.85 -3.29
CA ALA A 70 14.63 -6.12 -3.23
C ALA A 70 14.88 -4.63 -3.58
N PRO A 71 14.07 -4.06 -4.46
CA PRO A 71 14.27 -2.67 -4.89
C PRO A 71 14.01 -1.71 -3.72
N LEU A 72 14.75 -0.60 -3.70
CA LEU A 72 14.52 0.46 -2.71
C LEU A 72 13.14 1.10 -2.92
N ALA A 73 12.44 1.42 -1.84
CA ALA A 73 11.12 2.06 -1.91
C ALA A 73 11.14 3.37 -2.73
N THR A 74 12.23 4.12 -2.68
CA THR A 74 12.43 5.35 -3.47
C THR A 74 12.56 5.11 -4.97
N GLU A 75 13.02 3.94 -5.38
CA GLU A 75 13.12 3.56 -6.79
C GLU A 75 11.78 3.08 -7.34
N VAL A 76 10.97 2.46 -6.48
CA VAL A 76 9.67 1.92 -6.82
C VAL A 76 8.59 3.00 -6.82
N TYR A 77 8.51 3.78 -5.75
CA TYR A 77 7.46 4.79 -5.55
C TYR A 77 7.97 6.18 -5.94
N LYS A 78 8.19 6.40 -7.22
CA LYS A 78 8.68 7.70 -7.75
C LYS A 78 7.61 8.79 -7.70
N THR A 79 6.34 8.40 -7.65
CA THR A 79 5.18 9.31 -7.67
C THR A 79 4.10 8.83 -6.71
N LEU A 80 3.15 9.72 -6.41
CA LEU A 80 1.97 9.37 -5.62
C LEU A 80 1.17 8.22 -6.25
N ASP A 81 0.99 8.22 -7.57
CA ASP A 81 0.23 7.18 -8.28
C ASP A 81 0.91 5.81 -8.19
N ALA A 82 2.25 5.78 -8.25
CA ALA A 82 3.01 4.55 -8.08
C ALA A 82 2.81 3.93 -6.68
N LEU A 83 2.49 4.75 -5.68
CA LEU A 83 2.16 4.30 -4.33
C LEU A 83 0.67 3.99 -4.17
N LEU A 84 -0.22 4.86 -4.67
CA LEU A 84 -1.67 4.73 -4.43
C LEU A 84 -2.27 3.48 -5.05
N VAL A 85 -1.79 3.06 -6.22
CA VAL A 85 -2.35 1.87 -6.89
C VAL A 85 -2.17 0.61 -6.04
N PRO A 86 -0.95 0.22 -5.63
CA PRO A 86 -0.79 -0.95 -4.77
C PRO A 86 -1.38 -0.75 -3.36
N LEU A 87 -1.39 0.47 -2.84
CA LEU A 87 -2.02 0.77 -1.55
C LEU A 87 -3.53 0.56 -1.60
N ASN A 88 -4.19 0.93 -2.70
CA ASN A 88 -5.63 0.67 -2.88
C ASN A 88 -5.94 -0.82 -3.02
N ALA A 89 -5.08 -1.61 -3.66
CA ALA A 89 -5.20 -3.05 -3.69
C ALA A 89 -5.10 -3.64 -2.26
N TYR A 90 -4.11 -3.19 -1.48
CA TYR A 90 -3.96 -3.55 -0.06
C TYR A 90 -5.22 -3.26 0.75
N PHE A 91 -5.78 -2.05 0.62
CA PHE A 91 -7.01 -1.65 1.32
C PHE A 91 -8.23 -2.46 0.88
N SER A 92 -8.31 -2.80 -0.40
CA SER A 92 -9.40 -3.64 -0.92
C SER A 92 -9.35 -5.04 -0.33
N ILE A 93 -8.18 -5.66 -0.26
CA ILE A 93 -7.96 -6.98 0.35
C ILE A 93 -8.38 -6.95 1.82
N LEU A 94 -7.89 -5.98 2.60
CA LEU A 94 -8.22 -5.86 4.02
C LEU A 94 -9.71 -5.59 4.25
N THR A 95 -10.34 -4.79 3.38
CA THR A 95 -11.78 -4.52 3.47
C THR A 95 -12.61 -5.78 3.24
N LEU A 96 -12.30 -6.53 2.19
CA LEU A 96 -13.01 -7.78 1.87
C LEU A 96 -12.80 -8.83 2.96
N HIS A 97 -11.56 -8.99 3.43
CA HIS A 97 -11.26 -9.87 4.54
C HIS A 97 -12.00 -9.46 5.81
N GLY A 98 -11.98 -8.17 6.15
CA GLY A 98 -12.68 -7.63 7.32
C GLY A 98 -14.20 -7.89 7.27
N LEU A 99 -14.82 -7.71 6.10
CA LEU A 99 -16.23 -8.01 5.90
C LEU A 99 -16.52 -9.51 6.12
N ALA A 100 -15.69 -10.39 5.59
CA ALA A 100 -15.83 -11.83 5.76
C ALA A 100 -15.64 -12.29 7.22
N CYS A 101 -14.79 -11.59 7.98
CA CYS A 101 -14.51 -11.87 9.40
C CYS A 101 -15.44 -11.12 10.37
N GLY A 102 -16.45 -10.38 9.88
CA GLY A 102 -17.35 -9.60 10.73
C GLY A 102 -16.68 -8.40 11.42
N GLN A 103 -15.59 -7.89 10.85
CA GLN A 103 -14.89 -6.70 11.34
C GLN A 103 -15.72 -5.42 11.14
N PRO A 104 -15.39 -4.32 11.81
CA PRO A 104 -16.12 -3.06 11.70
C PRO A 104 -16.30 -2.58 10.26
N THR A 105 -17.50 -2.20 9.89
CA THR A 105 -17.85 -1.65 8.57
C THR A 105 -17.17 -0.31 8.25
N MET A 106 -16.44 0.25 9.21
CA MET A 106 -15.74 1.54 9.08
C MET A 106 -14.37 1.45 8.38
N LEU A 107 -13.86 0.26 8.08
CA LEU A 107 -12.55 0.10 7.42
C LEU A 107 -12.41 0.94 6.13
N PRO A 108 -13.35 0.89 5.18
CA PRO A 108 -13.24 1.69 3.95
C PRO A 108 -13.15 3.19 4.24
N TYR A 109 -13.93 3.69 5.21
CA TYR A 109 -13.91 5.09 5.60
C TYR A 109 -12.52 5.53 6.09
N TYR A 110 -11.85 4.73 6.95
CA TYR A 110 -10.52 5.04 7.43
C TYR A 110 -9.50 5.04 6.30
N PHE A 111 -9.56 4.07 5.39
CA PHE A 111 -8.64 3.96 4.26
C PHE A 111 -8.82 5.09 3.25
N PHE A 112 -10.06 5.48 2.91
CA PHE A 112 -10.34 6.64 2.05
C PHE A 112 -9.85 7.94 2.67
N ARG A 113 -10.02 8.12 3.98
CA ARG A 113 -9.48 9.29 4.67
C ARG A 113 -7.97 9.38 4.57
N TYR A 114 -7.28 8.26 4.73
CA TYR A 114 -5.84 8.22 4.58
C TYR A 114 -5.39 8.52 3.15
N SER A 115 -6.00 7.90 2.15
CA SER A 115 -5.71 8.19 0.74
C SER A 115 -5.91 9.67 0.41
N SER A 116 -7.00 10.27 0.89
CA SER A 116 -7.27 11.70 0.73
C SER A 116 -6.21 12.57 1.45
N HIS A 117 -5.75 12.13 2.61
CA HIS A 117 -4.68 12.81 3.33
C HIS A 117 -3.36 12.77 2.54
N LEU A 118 -2.98 11.62 1.96
CA LEU A 118 -1.79 11.51 1.10
C LEU A 118 -1.85 12.46 -0.09
N VAL A 119 -2.99 12.53 -0.79
CA VAL A 119 -3.20 13.48 -1.91
C VAL A 119 -2.97 14.92 -1.44
N LYS A 120 -3.55 15.28 -0.29
CA LYS A 120 -3.42 16.64 0.28
C LYS A 120 -1.98 16.98 0.62
N ILE A 121 -1.27 16.12 1.35
CA ILE A 121 0.12 16.41 1.76
C ILE A 121 1.09 16.41 0.58
N THR A 122 0.87 15.59 -0.45
CA THR A 122 1.68 15.60 -1.67
C THR A 122 1.64 16.94 -2.40
N SER A 123 0.55 17.69 -2.30
CA SER A 123 0.47 19.06 -2.85
C SER A 123 1.26 20.09 -2.06
N GLN A 124 1.60 19.81 -0.80
CA GLN A 124 2.18 20.76 0.14
C GLN A 124 3.66 20.50 0.44
N TYR A 125 4.09 19.23 0.35
CA TYR A 125 5.42 18.77 0.76
C TYR A 125 6.15 18.06 -0.38
N GLU A 126 7.48 18.02 -0.31
CA GLU A 126 8.30 17.30 -1.27
C GLU A 126 8.04 15.80 -1.23
N TRP A 127 8.02 15.16 -2.41
CA TRP A 127 7.65 13.75 -2.51
C TRP A 127 8.50 12.80 -1.65
N PRO A 128 9.84 12.93 -1.59
CA PRO A 128 10.64 12.05 -0.73
C PRO A 128 10.23 12.11 0.75
N ALA A 129 9.85 13.29 1.24
CA ALA A 129 9.37 13.47 2.61
C ALA A 129 7.99 12.83 2.82
N VAL A 130 7.08 12.96 1.84
CA VAL A 130 5.76 12.30 1.86
C VAL A 130 5.92 10.78 1.86
N LEU A 131 6.83 10.24 1.06
CA LEU A 131 7.12 8.80 1.04
C LEU A 131 7.68 8.32 2.39
N ALA A 132 8.64 9.04 2.97
CA ALA A 132 9.19 8.69 4.28
C ALA A 132 8.11 8.73 5.39
N TYR A 133 7.25 9.77 5.39
CA TYR A 133 6.08 9.84 6.25
C TYR A 133 5.16 8.63 6.07
N HIS A 134 4.82 8.29 4.80
CA HIS A 134 3.96 7.15 4.51
C HIS A 134 4.52 5.84 5.08
N LEU A 135 5.80 5.55 4.84
CA LEU A 135 6.41 4.31 5.31
C LEU A 135 6.40 4.20 6.85
N ALA A 136 6.69 5.31 7.55
CA ALA A 136 6.63 5.37 9.01
C ALA A 136 5.19 5.23 9.52
N PHE A 137 4.23 5.91 8.90
CA PHE A 137 2.81 5.83 9.23
C PHE A 137 2.28 4.40 9.01
N TYR A 138 2.55 3.81 7.85
CA TYR A 138 2.15 2.45 7.50
C TYR A 138 2.65 1.44 8.54
N LEU A 139 3.94 1.50 8.89
CA LEU A 139 4.52 0.61 9.90
C LEU A 139 3.81 0.73 11.26
N ARG A 140 3.47 1.96 11.69
CA ARG A 140 2.72 2.23 12.93
C ARG A 140 1.32 1.61 12.85
N ARG A 141 0.61 1.81 11.73
CA ARG A 141 -0.74 1.27 11.53
C ARG A 141 -0.75 -0.26 11.49
N CYS A 142 0.22 -0.90 10.84
CA CYS A 142 0.34 -2.36 10.85
C CYS A 142 0.51 -2.91 12.28
N LYS A 143 1.29 -2.24 13.13
CA LYS A 143 1.43 -2.63 14.54
C LYS A 143 0.12 -2.53 15.31
N GLU A 144 -0.67 -1.49 15.09
CA GLU A 144 -1.98 -1.31 15.72
C GLU A 144 -3.00 -2.34 15.23
N MET A 145 -3.02 -2.62 13.92
CA MET A 145 -3.91 -3.63 13.34
C MET A 145 -3.68 -5.03 13.92
N ARG A 146 -2.45 -5.39 14.29
CA ARG A 146 -2.17 -6.67 14.98
C ARG A 146 -2.88 -6.79 16.33
N THR A 147 -3.24 -5.68 16.94
CA THR A 147 -4.05 -5.65 18.19
C THR A 147 -5.54 -5.38 17.94
N GLY A 148 -5.95 -5.36 16.66
CA GLY A 148 -7.35 -5.13 16.27
C GLY A 148 -7.74 -3.66 16.15
N ASP A 149 -6.80 -2.71 16.31
CA ASP A 149 -7.10 -1.27 16.14
C ASP A 149 -6.82 -0.81 14.70
N TYR A 150 -7.87 -0.56 13.95
CA TYR A 150 -7.84 -0.03 12.59
C TYR A 150 -8.13 1.47 12.53
N ALA A 151 -8.62 2.08 13.62
CA ALA A 151 -9.09 3.46 13.62
C ALA A 151 -7.97 4.48 13.38
N GLY A 152 -6.73 4.10 13.65
CA GLY A 152 -5.55 4.90 13.41
C GLY A 152 -5.37 5.33 11.95
N TRP A 153 -5.83 4.51 10.99
CA TRP A 153 -5.81 4.86 9.55
C TRP A 153 -6.65 6.09 9.22
N GLY A 154 -7.72 6.36 9.96
CA GLY A 154 -8.57 7.53 9.77
C GLY A 154 -8.06 8.80 10.47
N LYS A 155 -6.94 8.76 11.16
CA LYS A 155 -6.41 9.87 11.98
C LYS A 155 -5.13 10.42 11.36
N VAL A 156 -4.96 11.73 11.47
CA VAL A 156 -3.69 12.40 11.14
C VAL A 156 -2.72 12.15 12.29
N ASP A 157 -1.51 11.72 11.95
CA ASP A 157 -0.44 11.49 12.91
C ASP A 157 0.45 12.75 12.96
N VAL A 158 0.18 13.61 13.95
CA VAL A 158 0.84 14.92 14.07
C VAL A 158 2.34 14.76 14.32
N ASP A 159 2.73 13.81 15.17
CA ASP A 159 4.15 13.57 15.50
C ASP A 159 4.94 13.17 14.24
N LEU A 160 4.39 12.28 13.41
CA LEU A 160 5.02 11.88 12.15
C LEU A 160 5.02 13.03 11.13
N MET A 161 3.98 13.87 11.11
CA MET A 161 3.99 15.05 10.24
C MET A 161 5.07 16.04 10.64
N GLU A 162 5.23 16.33 11.93
CA GLU A 162 6.29 17.21 12.43
C GLU A 162 7.68 16.65 12.11
N GLN A 163 7.87 15.36 12.30
CA GLN A 163 9.15 14.71 12.06
C GLN A 163 9.55 14.66 10.59
N TYR A 164 8.63 14.30 9.69
CA TYR A 164 8.97 14.00 8.29
C TYR A 164 8.56 15.07 7.29
N LEU A 165 7.50 15.86 7.55
CA LEU A 165 6.93 16.76 6.57
C LEU A 165 7.31 18.23 6.81
N VAL A 166 7.20 18.70 8.04
CA VAL A 166 7.41 20.13 8.34
C VAL A 166 8.75 20.67 7.82
N PRO A 167 9.90 19.94 7.93
CA PRO A 167 11.17 20.41 7.40
C PRO A 167 11.22 20.50 5.86
N HIS A 168 10.27 19.90 5.15
CA HIS A 168 10.27 19.72 3.69
C HIS A 168 9.05 20.35 3.01
N GLN A 169 8.53 21.43 3.58
CA GLN A 169 7.41 22.16 3.02
C GLN A 169 7.80 22.88 1.73
N LYS A 170 7.02 22.69 0.66
CA LYS A 170 7.22 23.40 -0.61
C LYS A 170 7.05 24.90 -0.41
N ASN A 171 8.04 25.68 -0.78
CA ASN A 171 7.98 27.13 -0.67
C ASN A 171 6.82 27.69 -1.51
N ALA A 172 6.04 28.60 -0.95
CA ALA A 172 4.87 29.22 -1.60
C ALA A 172 5.20 29.94 -2.93
N LYS A 173 6.47 30.28 -3.18
CA LYS A 173 6.94 30.92 -4.42
C LYS A 173 6.93 29.97 -5.65
N SER A 174 7.04 28.67 -5.46
CA SER A 174 7.00 27.69 -6.58
C SER A 174 5.58 27.50 -7.15
N ARG A 175 4.53 27.89 -6.42
CA ARG A 175 3.13 27.70 -6.85
C ARG A 175 2.68 28.64 -7.98
N LYS A 176 3.39 29.76 -8.22
CA LYS A 176 2.96 30.77 -9.22
C LYS A 176 3.40 30.50 -10.66
N ASN A 177 4.32 29.56 -10.91
CA ASN A 177 4.90 29.35 -12.25
C ASN A 177 4.30 28.15 -13.01
N GLY A 178 3.28 27.49 -12.49
CA GLY A 178 2.67 26.31 -13.12
C GLY A 178 1.45 26.57 -14.02
N TRP A 179 1.04 27.85 -14.21
CA TRP A 179 -0.07 28.22 -15.09
C TRP A 179 0.39 29.29 -16.08
N LYS A 180 1.03 28.86 -17.15
CA LYS A 180 1.15 29.60 -18.42
C LYS A 180 0.96 28.64 -19.57
#